data_ff1dafbf84a74daee8f103d9626021ce
#
_entry.id   ff1dafbf84a74daee8f103d9626021ce
#
_cell.length_a   1.000
_cell.length_b   1.000
_cell.length_c   1.000
_cell.angle_alpha   90.00
_cell.angle_beta   90.00
_cell.angle_gamma   90.00
#
_symmetry.space_group_name_H-M   'P 1'
#
loop_
_entity.id
_entity.type
_entity.pdbx_description
1 polymer ?
#
loop_
_entity_poly.entity_id
_entity_poly.type
_entity_poly.pdbx_seq_one_letter_code
_entity_poly.pdbx_strand_id
1 'polypeptide(L)'
;MHHFHLVVETPNGNLVAGMRWLLSAYTLRFNPRHQRFGHVFSGRYKALVVDGSGNGYLRTVCDYVHLNPVRARRLQPGQRLLEYPWSSFGGYLAAAPHRPSWLRVDRLLGEHGIARDTVAGRREFEQRLEARRAAVDNPAERQEIRRGWCLGPASFKAELLARMEGKLGEHHAGELKRERAEVRAERIIQEELKRLRWNAGELGRRRKSDPAKLAIAARLRRETTLSLPWIAARLQAGTWKSLNAKLHRWRKANESLEK
;
A
#
# COMPACT_ATOMS: atom_id res chain seq x y z
N MET A 1 20.01 -3.47 8.25
CA MET A 1 18.66 -3.37 8.88
C MET A 1 18.00 -4.72 8.78
N HIS A 2 17.52 -5.27 9.88
CA HIS A 2 16.83 -6.55 9.92
C HIS A 2 15.32 -6.29 10.01
N HIS A 3 14.53 -6.98 9.21
CA HIS A 3 13.07 -6.88 9.21
C HIS A 3 12.49 -8.25 8.84
N PHE A 4 11.23 -8.45 9.12
CA PHE A 4 10.49 -9.65 8.76
C PHE A 4 9.29 -9.28 7.88
N HIS A 5 8.81 -10.24 7.14
CA HIS A 5 7.60 -10.15 6.34
C HIS A 5 6.58 -11.16 6.84
N LEU A 6 5.32 -10.76 6.91
CA LEU A 6 4.20 -11.63 7.19
C LEU A 6 3.15 -11.45 6.10
N VAL A 7 2.56 -12.55 5.66
CA VAL A 7 1.31 -12.54 4.89
C VAL A 7 0.25 -13.12 5.81
N VAL A 8 -0.74 -12.31 6.16
CA VAL A 8 -1.76 -12.67 7.16
C VAL A 8 -3.15 -12.45 6.59
N GLU A 9 -4.04 -13.36 6.90
CA GLU A 9 -5.48 -13.22 6.66
C GLU A 9 -6.13 -12.70 7.95
N THR A 10 -6.97 -11.67 7.82
CA THR A 10 -7.63 -11.00 8.96
C THR A 10 -9.15 -10.97 8.77
N PRO A 11 -9.85 -12.11 8.92
CA PRO A 11 -11.29 -12.20 8.67
C PRO A 11 -12.10 -11.21 9.51
N ASN A 12 -11.63 -10.89 10.71
CA ASN A 12 -12.32 -10.02 11.68
C ASN A 12 -11.78 -8.57 11.70
N GLY A 13 -10.94 -8.18 10.75
CA GLY A 13 -10.40 -6.81 10.69
C GLY A 13 -9.53 -6.40 11.89
N ASN A 14 -8.91 -7.34 12.59
CA ASN A 14 -8.20 -7.16 13.86
C ASN A 14 -6.66 -7.06 13.73
N LEU A 15 -6.13 -6.70 12.57
CA LEU A 15 -4.69 -6.63 12.30
C LEU A 15 -3.92 -5.81 13.34
N VAL A 16 -4.46 -4.65 13.74
CA VAL A 16 -3.79 -3.75 14.71
C VAL A 16 -3.63 -4.43 16.05
N ALA A 17 -4.68 -5.08 16.55
CA ALA A 17 -4.64 -5.82 17.83
C ALA A 17 -3.68 -7.01 17.74
N GLY A 18 -3.73 -7.78 16.66
CA GLY A 18 -2.85 -8.92 16.42
C GLY A 18 -1.38 -8.52 16.35
N MET A 19 -1.05 -7.47 15.61
CA MET A 19 0.32 -6.98 15.50
C MET A 19 0.84 -6.40 16.81
N ARG A 20 0.01 -5.67 17.56
CA ARG A 20 0.40 -5.18 18.89
C ARG A 20 0.75 -6.35 19.80
N TRP A 21 -0.11 -7.35 19.84
CA TRP A 21 0.14 -8.54 20.65
C TRP A 21 1.43 -9.27 20.21
N LEU A 22 1.61 -9.53 18.91
CA LEU A 22 2.77 -10.24 18.37
C LEU A 22 4.08 -9.53 18.72
N LEU A 23 4.18 -8.23 18.45
CA LEU A 23 5.40 -7.47 18.68
C LEU A 23 5.73 -7.34 20.17
N SER A 24 4.72 -7.16 21.02
CA SER A 24 4.88 -7.08 22.46
C SER A 24 5.29 -8.45 23.04
N ALA A 25 4.59 -9.52 22.67
CA ALA A 25 4.89 -10.88 23.15
C ALA A 25 6.30 -11.32 22.73
N TYR A 26 6.69 -11.00 21.49
CA TYR A 26 8.04 -11.29 21.00
C TYR A 26 9.09 -10.53 21.83
N THR A 27 8.92 -9.22 22.01
CA THR A 27 9.86 -8.38 22.78
C THR A 27 10.00 -8.86 24.22
N LEU A 28 8.89 -9.18 24.89
CA LEU A 28 8.87 -9.69 26.27
C LEU A 28 9.59 -11.05 26.43
N ARG A 29 9.58 -11.88 25.40
CA ARG A 29 10.30 -13.17 25.40
C ARG A 29 11.74 -13.05 24.96
N PHE A 30 12.01 -12.19 23.97
CA PHE A 30 13.34 -12.00 23.39
C PHE A 30 14.30 -11.33 24.38
N ASN A 31 13.88 -10.26 25.00
CA ASN A 31 14.74 -9.46 25.87
C ASN A 31 15.34 -10.26 27.06
N PRO A 32 14.54 -10.97 27.88
CA PRO A 32 15.10 -11.78 28.97
C PRO A 32 16.00 -12.92 28.46
N ARG A 33 15.58 -13.59 27.37
CA ARG A 33 16.36 -14.72 26.81
C ARG A 33 17.73 -14.31 26.32
N HIS A 34 17.85 -13.09 25.78
CA HIS A 34 19.10 -12.57 25.20
C HIS A 34 19.76 -11.51 26.08
N GLN A 35 19.30 -11.32 27.32
CA GLN A 35 19.81 -10.31 28.26
C GLN A 35 19.86 -8.91 27.63
N ARG A 36 18.79 -8.55 26.88
CA ARG A 36 18.66 -7.27 26.18
C ARG A 36 17.59 -6.42 26.85
N PHE A 37 17.71 -5.11 26.64
CA PHE A 37 16.76 -4.11 27.15
C PHE A 37 16.31 -3.19 26.01
N GLY A 38 15.12 -2.59 26.17
CA GLY A 38 14.60 -1.61 25.24
C GLY A 38 13.79 -2.21 24.09
N HIS A 39 13.59 -1.43 23.05
CA HIS A 39 12.74 -1.79 21.92
C HIS A 39 13.45 -2.72 20.93
N VAL A 40 12.88 -3.90 20.68
CA VAL A 40 13.36 -4.82 19.63
C VAL A 40 12.92 -4.34 18.25
N PHE A 41 11.72 -3.77 18.16
CA PHE A 41 11.17 -3.23 16.92
C PHE A 41 11.16 -1.70 16.96
N SER A 42 11.62 -1.08 15.87
CA SER A 42 11.64 0.37 15.72
C SER A 42 10.46 0.83 14.85
N GLY A 43 9.65 1.72 15.39
CA GLY A 43 8.53 2.32 14.69
C GLY A 43 7.32 1.38 14.50
N ARG A 44 6.41 1.82 13.64
CA ARG A 44 5.19 1.05 13.31
C ARG A 44 5.48 0.06 12.20
N TYR A 45 4.75 -1.09 12.21
CA TYR A 45 4.76 -1.98 11.06
C TYR A 45 4.14 -1.30 9.82
N LYS A 46 4.58 -1.71 8.65
CA LYS A 46 3.97 -1.31 7.37
C LYS A 46 2.97 -2.39 6.98
N ALA A 47 1.81 -1.98 6.53
CA ALA A 47 0.78 -2.87 6.01
C ALA A 47 0.53 -2.59 4.54
N LEU A 48 0.38 -3.66 3.76
CA LEU A 48 -0.04 -3.65 2.37
C LEU A 48 -1.31 -4.50 2.29
N VAL A 49 -2.40 -3.92 1.84
CA VAL A 49 -3.64 -4.67 1.58
C VAL A 49 -3.52 -5.34 0.22
N VAL A 50 -3.73 -6.65 0.18
CA VAL A 50 -3.56 -7.45 -1.04
C VAL A 50 -4.91 -7.98 -1.49
N ASP A 51 -5.22 -7.83 -2.78
CA ASP A 51 -6.37 -8.48 -3.38
C ASP A 51 -6.19 -10.00 -3.41
N GLY A 52 -7.04 -10.69 -2.67
CA GLY A 52 -7.05 -12.15 -2.58
C GLY A 52 -8.10 -12.81 -3.47
N SER A 53 -8.65 -12.15 -4.47
CA SER A 53 -9.72 -12.69 -5.33
C SER A 53 -9.28 -13.74 -6.35
N GLY A 54 -8.02 -14.18 -6.32
CA GLY A 54 -7.49 -15.19 -7.25
C GLY A 54 -6.83 -14.61 -8.51
N ASN A 55 -6.67 -13.30 -8.59
CA ASN A 55 -6.04 -12.61 -9.74
C ASN A 55 -4.49 -12.63 -9.71
N GLY A 56 -3.88 -13.49 -8.89
CA GLY A 56 -2.44 -13.68 -8.81
C GLY A 56 -1.68 -12.66 -7.93
N TYR A 57 -2.34 -11.63 -7.40
CA TYR A 57 -1.68 -10.66 -6.51
C TYR A 57 -1.19 -11.30 -5.21
N LEU A 58 -2.01 -12.17 -4.61
CA LEU A 58 -1.62 -12.91 -3.41
C LEU A 58 -0.43 -13.84 -3.68
N ARG A 59 -0.42 -14.56 -4.81
CA ARG A 59 0.72 -15.36 -5.26
C ARG A 59 1.98 -14.51 -5.37
N THR A 60 1.88 -13.36 -6.03
CA THR A 60 3.02 -12.44 -6.21
C THR A 60 3.64 -12.01 -4.89
N VAL A 61 2.82 -11.66 -3.89
CA VAL A 61 3.29 -11.26 -2.56
C VAL A 61 3.89 -12.45 -1.80
N CYS A 62 3.26 -13.61 -1.82
CA CYS A 62 3.78 -14.81 -1.15
C CYS A 62 5.13 -15.24 -1.74
N ASP A 63 5.24 -15.25 -3.07
CA ASP A 63 6.49 -15.56 -3.77
C ASP A 63 7.57 -14.51 -3.46
N TYR A 64 7.19 -13.21 -3.40
CA TYR A 64 8.09 -12.16 -2.97
C TYR A 64 8.66 -12.44 -1.57
N VAL A 65 7.83 -12.87 -0.62
CA VAL A 65 8.26 -13.16 0.75
C VAL A 65 9.16 -14.40 0.78
N HIS A 66 8.79 -15.48 0.11
CA HIS A 66 9.60 -16.71 0.07
C HIS A 66 10.95 -16.52 -0.64
N LEU A 67 11.00 -15.69 -1.68
CA LEU A 67 12.22 -15.38 -2.42
C LEU A 67 13.06 -14.24 -1.78
N ASN A 68 12.57 -13.63 -0.71
CA ASN A 68 13.29 -12.55 -0.05
C ASN A 68 14.69 -12.95 0.47
N PRO A 69 14.93 -14.15 1.00
CA PRO A 69 16.27 -14.61 1.38
C PRO A 69 17.28 -14.59 0.23
N VAL A 70 16.83 -14.92 -0.98
CA VAL A 70 17.66 -14.87 -2.20
C VAL A 70 18.02 -13.43 -2.52
N ARG A 71 17.04 -12.52 -2.56
CA ARG A 71 17.25 -11.07 -2.80
C ARG A 71 18.16 -10.45 -1.75
N ALA A 72 18.04 -10.89 -0.51
CA ALA A 72 18.87 -10.42 0.61
C ALA A 72 20.24 -11.10 0.66
N ARG A 73 20.59 -11.94 -0.33
CA ARG A 73 21.84 -12.70 -0.40
C ARG A 73 22.13 -13.50 0.88
N ARG A 74 21.07 -14.12 1.42
CA ARG A 74 21.13 -14.97 2.63
C ARG A 74 21.31 -16.45 2.29
N LEU A 75 21.14 -16.80 1.03
CA LEU A 75 21.39 -18.12 0.48
C LEU A 75 22.60 -18.03 -0.47
N GLN A 76 23.51 -18.99 -0.34
CA GLN A 76 24.66 -19.11 -1.24
C GLN A 76 24.19 -19.63 -2.62
N PRO A 77 24.97 -19.41 -3.69
CA PRO A 77 24.76 -20.08 -4.95
C PRO A 77 24.66 -21.60 -4.77
N GLY A 78 23.62 -22.23 -5.29
CA GLY A 78 23.37 -23.68 -5.16
C GLY A 78 22.60 -24.11 -3.91
N GLN A 79 22.48 -23.30 -2.84
CA GLN A 79 21.62 -23.63 -1.72
C GLN A 79 20.15 -23.52 -2.10
N ARG A 80 19.32 -24.48 -1.68
CA ARG A 80 17.88 -24.50 -1.94
C ARG A 80 17.14 -23.54 -0.99
N LEU A 81 15.97 -23.05 -1.41
CA LEU A 81 15.09 -22.22 -0.55
C LEU A 81 14.75 -22.89 0.77
N LEU A 82 14.59 -24.20 0.76
CA LEU A 82 14.29 -25.03 1.92
C LEU A 82 15.37 -24.95 3.00
N GLU A 83 16.61 -24.68 2.64
CA GLU A 83 17.74 -24.59 3.58
C GLU A 83 17.75 -23.31 4.40
N TYR A 84 16.89 -22.33 4.06
CA TYR A 84 16.76 -21.11 4.85
C TYR A 84 15.78 -21.32 6.02
N PRO A 85 16.28 -21.40 7.26
CA PRO A 85 15.46 -21.81 8.40
C PRO A 85 14.45 -20.75 8.87
N TRP A 86 14.64 -19.50 8.48
CA TRP A 86 13.80 -18.37 8.91
C TRP A 86 12.71 -18.04 7.90
N SER A 87 12.18 -19.06 7.24
CA SER A 87 11.07 -18.95 6.28
C SER A 87 10.01 -20.01 6.57
N SER A 88 8.75 -19.68 6.29
CA SER A 88 7.65 -20.65 6.31
C SER A 88 7.69 -21.64 5.12
N PHE A 89 8.61 -21.46 4.19
CA PHE A 89 8.69 -22.28 2.96
C PHE A 89 8.70 -23.79 3.25
N GLY A 90 9.53 -24.23 4.21
CA GLY A 90 9.57 -25.62 4.63
C GLY A 90 8.23 -26.16 5.16
N GLY A 91 7.43 -25.31 5.80
CA GLY A 91 6.09 -25.67 6.24
C GLY A 91 5.14 -25.99 5.10
N TYR A 92 5.27 -25.31 3.95
CA TYR A 92 4.47 -25.60 2.75
C TYR A 92 4.84 -26.94 2.10
N LEU A 93 6.07 -27.41 2.29
CA LEU A 93 6.55 -28.68 1.76
C LEU A 93 6.33 -29.85 2.73
N ALA A 94 6.13 -29.58 4.01
CA ALA A 94 5.87 -30.59 5.04
C ALA A 94 4.49 -31.24 4.85
N ALA A 95 4.34 -32.47 5.34
CA ALA A 95 3.03 -33.11 5.43
C ALA A 95 2.16 -32.43 6.53
N ALA A 96 0.85 -32.50 6.39
CA ALA A 96 -0.09 -31.82 7.27
C ALA A 96 0.17 -32.01 8.79
N PRO A 97 0.49 -33.22 9.29
CA PRO A 97 0.78 -33.43 10.71
C PRO A 97 2.05 -32.73 11.22
N HIS A 98 2.96 -32.35 10.34
CA HIS A 98 4.27 -31.79 10.68
C HIS A 98 4.35 -30.28 10.47
N ARG A 99 3.25 -29.60 10.24
CA ARG A 99 3.23 -28.16 10.00
C ARG A 99 2.45 -27.42 11.08
N PRO A 100 2.75 -26.12 11.28
CA PRO A 100 1.97 -25.30 12.18
C PRO A 100 0.49 -25.21 11.75
N SER A 101 -0.46 -25.33 12.66
CA SER A 101 -1.90 -25.29 12.38
C SER A 101 -2.40 -23.95 11.80
N TRP A 102 -1.67 -22.88 12.05
CA TRP A 102 -1.99 -21.55 11.52
C TRP A 102 -1.56 -21.34 10.06
N LEU A 103 -0.78 -22.28 9.47
CA LEU A 103 -0.27 -22.12 8.11
C LEU A 103 -1.33 -22.53 7.07
N ARG A 104 -1.83 -21.58 6.30
CA ARG A 104 -2.83 -21.78 5.24
C ARG A 104 -2.17 -22.28 3.96
N VAL A 105 -1.95 -23.59 3.86
CA VAL A 105 -1.29 -24.21 2.71
C VAL A 105 -2.21 -24.31 1.50
N ASP A 106 -3.47 -24.67 1.72
CA ASP A 106 -4.54 -24.75 0.73
C ASP A 106 -4.62 -23.49 -0.13
N ARG A 107 -4.60 -22.34 0.54
CA ARG A 107 -4.72 -21.04 -0.10
C ARG A 107 -3.57 -20.77 -1.08
N LEU A 108 -2.32 -20.95 -0.64
CA LEU A 108 -1.17 -20.65 -1.49
C LEU A 108 -1.00 -21.67 -2.62
N LEU A 109 -1.21 -22.96 -2.36
CA LEU A 109 -1.20 -23.97 -3.42
C LEU A 109 -2.27 -23.66 -4.49
N GLY A 110 -3.49 -23.26 -4.07
CA GLY A 110 -4.53 -22.83 -4.99
C GLY A 110 -4.14 -21.65 -5.86
N GLU A 111 -3.46 -20.64 -5.30
CA GLU A 111 -2.91 -19.50 -6.06
C GLU A 111 -1.86 -19.91 -7.10
N HIS A 112 -1.18 -21.04 -6.89
CA HIS A 112 -0.28 -21.66 -7.86
C HIS A 112 -0.99 -22.64 -8.81
N GLY A 113 -2.32 -22.77 -8.74
CA GLY A 113 -3.07 -23.72 -9.56
C GLY A 113 -2.89 -25.18 -9.15
N ILE A 114 -2.38 -25.44 -7.93
CA ILE A 114 -2.20 -26.77 -7.38
C ILE A 114 -3.44 -27.13 -6.57
N ALA A 115 -4.30 -27.97 -7.14
CA ALA A 115 -5.63 -28.24 -6.59
C ALA A 115 -5.64 -29.00 -5.26
N ARG A 116 -4.61 -29.81 -4.97
CA ARG A 116 -4.58 -30.69 -3.79
C ARG A 116 -3.21 -30.68 -3.12
N ASP A 117 -3.22 -30.70 -1.79
CA ASP A 117 -2.03 -30.85 -0.95
C ASP A 117 -1.56 -32.33 -0.94
N THR A 118 -0.88 -32.70 -2.01
CA THR A 118 -0.25 -34.02 -2.17
C THR A 118 1.27 -33.90 -2.21
N VAL A 119 1.99 -35.00 -2.08
CA VAL A 119 3.45 -35.01 -2.24
C VAL A 119 3.87 -34.48 -3.60
N ALA A 120 3.16 -34.84 -4.67
CA ALA A 120 3.42 -34.31 -6.01
C ALA A 120 3.15 -32.79 -6.10
N GLY A 121 2.02 -32.31 -5.56
CA GLY A 121 1.69 -30.90 -5.55
C GLY A 121 2.71 -30.06 -4.77
N ARG A 122 3.21 -30.55 -3.63
CA ARG A 122 4.25 -29.85 -2.85
C ARG A 122 5.58 -29.81 -3.59
N ARG A 123 5.95 -30.88 -4.30
CA ARG A 123 7.14 -30.88 -5.17
C ARG A 123 7.00 -29.91 -6.34
N GLU A 124 5.84 -29.86 -6.95
CA GLU A 124 5.55 -28.91 -8.02
C GLU A 124 5.65 -27.44 -7.52
N PHE A 125 5.11 -27.14 -6.34
CA PHE A 125 5.24 -25.84 -5.70
C PHE A 125 6.72 -25.47 -5.48
N GLU A 126 7.51 -26.40 -4.93
CA GLU A 126 8.94 -26.20 -4.74
C GLU A 126 9.65 -25.89 -6.05
N GLN A 127 9.43 -26.72 -7.08
CA GLN A 127 10.05 -26.55 -8.40
C GLN A 127 9.73 -25.19 -9.02
N ARG A 128 8.48 -24.74 -8.91
CA ARG A 128 8.05 -23.43 -9.42
C ARG A 128 8.76 -22.27 -8.73
N LEU A 129 8.91 -22.31 -7.40
CA LEU A 129 9.62 -21.28 -6.68
C LEU A 129 11.13 -21.29 -6.92
N GLU A 130 11.75 -22.47 -6.98
CA GLU A 130 13.17 -22.59 -7.33
C GLU A 130 13.46 -22.10 -8.76
N ALA A 131 12.58 -22.38 -9.72
CA ALA A 131 12.71 -21.84 -11.07
C ALA A 131 12.62 -20.31 -11.11
N ARG A 132 11.76 -19.69 -10.26
CA ARG A 132 11.65 -18.22 -10.15
C ARG A 132 12.88 -17.54 -9.56
N ARG A 133 13.80 -18.26 -8.92
CA ARG A 133 15.05 -17.69 -8.39
C ARG A 133 15.87 -16.97 -9.45
N ALA A 134 15.89 -17.49 -10.67
CA ALA A 134 16.63 -16.88 -11.78
C ALA A 134 16.08 -15.49 -12.18
N ALA A 135 14.79 -15.23 -11.89
CA ALA A 135 14.08 -14.00 -12.25
C ALA A 135 13.77 -13.11 -11.03
N VAL A 136 14.48 -13.29 -9.91
CA VAL A 136 14.18 -12.64 -8.62
C VAL A 136 14.29 -11.11 -8.64
N ASP A 137 15.01 -10.53 -9.58
CA ASP A 137 15.30 -9.11 -9.65
C ASP A 137 14.39 -8.33 -10.61
N ASN A 138 13.07 -8.62 -10.64
CA ASN A 138 12.14 -7.76 -11.35
C ASN A 138 11.89 -6.46 -10.55
N PRO A 139 12.41 -5.29 -11.00
CA PRO A 139 12.29 -4.02 -10.27
C PRO A 139 10.84 -3.53 -10.14
N ALA A 140 9.98 -3.83 -11.14
CA ALA A 140 8.59 -3.38 -11.18
C ALA A 140 7.75 -4.05 -10.07
N GLU A 141 7.75 -5.40 -9.98
CA GLU A 141 7.06 -6.12 -8.90
C GLU A 141 7.52 -5.65 -7.51
N ARG A 142 8.81 -5.38 -7.37
CA ARG A 142 9.39 -4.94 -6.12
C ARG A 142 8.93 -3.53 -5.72
N GLN A 143 8.73 -2.64 -6.67
CA GLN A 143 8.33 -1.27 -6.38
C GLN A 143 6.90 -1.20 -5.87
N GLU A 144 5.97 -1.92 -6.47
CA GLU A 144 4.56 -1.98 -6.05
C GLU A 144 4.42 -2.54 -4.63
N ILE A 145 5.12 -3.65 -4.32
CA ILE A 145 5.07 -4.26 -2.98
C ILE A 145 5.72 -3.36 -1.91
N ARG A 146 6.76 -2.61 -2.24
CA ARG A 146 7.53 -1.82 -1.25
C ARG A 146 6.95 -0.43 -0.98
N ARG A 147 6.27 0.18 -1.94
CA ARG A 147 5.83 1.58 -1.85
C ARG A 147 4.33 1.77 -1.77
N GLY A 148 3.54 0.77 -2.16
CA GLY A 148 2.09 0.83 -2.11
C GLY A 148 1.51 0.56 -0.72
N TRP A 149 0.25 0.93 -0.53
CA TRP A 149 -0.59 0.52 0.61
C TRP A 149 -1.61 -0.55 0.20
N CYS A 150 -1.82 -0.73 -1.10
CA CYS A 150 -2.75 -1.66 -1.72
C CYS A 150 -2.10 -2.28 -2.96
N LEU A 151 -2.26 -3.59 -3.13
CA LEU A 151 -1.86 -4.36 -4.29
C LEU A 151 -3.09 -5.09 -4.84
N GLY A 152 -3.54 -4.67 -6.00
CA GLY A 152 -4.74 -5.18 -6.66
C GLY A 152 -5.09 -4.31 -7.88
N PRO A 153 -6.15 -4.66 -8.63
CA PRO A 153 -6.61 -3.85 -9.76
C PRO A 153 -7.15 -2.49 -9.28
N ALA A 154 -7.26 -1.54 -10.20
CA ALA A 154 -7.76 -0.20 -9.89
C ALA A 154 -9.17 -0.20 -9.26
N SER A 155 -10.03 -1.15 -9.65
CA SER A 155 -11.37 -1.34 -9.08
C SER A 155 -11.31 -1.74 -7.60
N PHE A 156 -10.44 -2.67 -7.22
CA PHE A 156 -10.23 -3.07 -5.82
C PHE A 156 -9.76 -1.90 -4.96
N LYS A 157 -8.81 -1.12 -5.48
CA LYS A 157 -8.32 0.08 -4.81
C LYS A 157 -9.43 1.12 -4.62
N ALA A 158 -10.25 1.37 -5.64
CA ALA A 158 -11.38 2.28 -5.58
C ALA A 158 -12.43 1.83 -4.56
N GLU A 159 -12.74 0.53 -4.51
CA GLU A 159 -13.65 -0.06 -3.53
C GLU A 159 -13.13 0.13 -2.09
N LEU A 160 -11.84 -0.14 -1.84
CA LEU A 160 -11.25 0.09 -0.53
C LEU A 160 -11.33 1.56 -0.12
N LEU A 161 -11.06 2.49 -1.03
CA LEU A 161 -11.15 3.93 -0.75
C LEU A 161 -12.59 4.33 -0.41
N ALA A 162 -13.58 3.82 -1.15
CA ALA A 162 -15.00 4.08 -0.86
C ALA A 162 -15.42 3.54 0.52
N ARG A 163 -15.01 2.31 0.88
CA ARG A 163 -15.27 1.72 2.20
C ARG A 163 -14.63 2.48 3.36
N MET A 164 -13.54 3.18 3.09
CA MET A 164 -12.80 3.98 4.08
C MET A 164 -13.33 5.41 4.20
N GLU A 165 -14.29 5.81 3.37
CA GLU A 165 -14.85 7.14 3.40
C GLU A 165 -15.55 7.41 4.75
N GLY A 166 -15.12 8.46 5.44
CA GLY A 166 -15.58 8.76 6.81
C GLY A 166 -14.80 8.09 7.95
N LYS A 167 -14.03 7.01 7.70
CA LYS A 167 -13.37 6.19 8.75
C LYS A 167 -11.88 6.48 8.96
N LEU A 168 -11.26 7.36 8.16
CA LEU A 168 -9.83 7.65 8.26
C LEU A 168 -9.51 8.55 9.46
N GLY A 169 -8.90 7.99 10.49
CA GLY A 169 -8.38 8.73 11.65
C GLY A 169 -6.98 9.33 11.40
N GLU A 170 -6.44 10.01 12.42
CA GLU A 170 -5.14 10.70 12.37
C GLU A 170 -3.94 9.77 12.12
N HIS A 171 -4.09 8.49 12.40
CA HIS A 171 -3.00 7.50 12.35
C HIS A 171 -2.86 6.75 11.02
N HIS A 172 -3.64 7.09 10.00
CA HIS A 172 -3.56 6.42 8.71
C HIS A 172 -2.32 6.85 7.91
N ALA A 173 -1.79 5.95 7.08
CA ALA A 173 -0.60 6.19 6.26
C ALA A 173 -0.75 7.43 5.37
N GLY A 174 0.31 8.22 5.25
CA GLY A 174 0.29 9.48 4.50
C GLY A 174 -0.12 9.33 3.03
N GLU A 175 0.28 8.23 2.37
CA GLU A 175 -0.11 7.92 0.98
C GLU A 175 -1.61 7.71 0.84
N LEU A 176 -2.23 6.97 1.78
CA LEU A 176 -3.68 6.73 1.79
C LEU A 176 -4.47 8.04 1.97
N LYS A 177 -4.01 8.91 2.87
CA LYS A 177 -4.61 10.24 3.05
C LYS A 177 -4.48 11.10 1.79
N ARG A 178 -3.33 11.00 1.11
CA ARG A 178 -3.08 11.75 -0.13
C ARG A 178 -3.98 11.28 -1.27
N GLU A 179 -4.09 9.98 -1.52
CA GLU A 179 -4.95 9.42 -2.55
C GLU A 179 -6.42 9.78 -2.33
N ARG A 180 -6.87 9.71 -1.08
CA ARG A 180 -8.23 10.13 -0.75
C ARG A 180 -8.44 11.63 -0.99
N ALA A 181 -7.46 12.46 -0.65
CA ALA A 181 -7.51 13.88 -0.90
C ALA A 181 -7.58 14.19 -2.41
N GLU A 182 -6.89 13.42 -3.25
CA GLU A 182 -6.93 13.55 -4.70
C GLU A 182 -8.31 13.15 -5.26
N VAL A 183 -8.87 12.03 -4.82
CA VAL A 183 -10.23 11.60 -5.23
C VAL A 183 -11.28 12.64 -4.84
N ARG A 184 -11.20 13.16 -3.62
CA ARG A 184 -12.10 14.23 -3.14
C ARG A 184 -11.93 15.50 -3.95
N ALA A 185 -10.69 15.87 -4.28
CA ALA A 185 -10.39 17.05 -5.08
C ALA A 185 -10.95 16.93 -6.49
N GLU A 186 -10.83 15.76 -7.13
CA GLU A 186 -11.42 15.54 -8.46
C GLU A 186 -12.95 15.69 -8.42
N ARG A 187 -13.61 15.17 -7.40
CA ARG A 187 -15.05 15.36 -7.20
C ARG A 187 -15.40 16.86 -7.09
N ILE A 188 -14.68 17.59 -6.26
CA ILE A 188 -14.88 19.06 -6.09
C ILE A 188 -14.67 19.77 -7.44
N ILE A 189 -13.63 19.41 -8.19
CA ILE A 189 -13.36 20.00 -9.51
C ILE A 189 -14.52 19.73 -10.45
N GLN A 190 -15.02 18.51 -10.53
CA GLN A 190 -16.14 18.14 -11.40
C GLN A 190 -17.43 18.89 -11.01
N GLU A 191 -17.73 19.02 -9.72
CA GLU A 191 -18.86 19.81 -9.21
C GLU A 191 -18.76 21.27 -9.67
N GLU A 192 -17.58 21.89 -9.52
CA GLU A 192 -17.36 23.27 -9.90
C GLU A 192 -17.39 23.48 -11.43
N LEU A 193 -16.82 22.57 -12.19
CA LEU A 193 -16.89 22.62 -13.65
C LEU A 193 -18.34 22.51 -14.14
N LYS A 194 -19.15 21.62 -13.54
CA LYS A 194 -20.57 21.51 -13.85
C LYS A 194 -21.33 22.79 -13.50
N ARG A 195 -21.08 23.37 -12.33
CA ARG A 195 -21.68 24.64 -11.87
C ARG A 195 -21.36 25.79 -12.82
N LEU A 196 -20.11 25.85 -13.30
CA LEU A 196 -19.63 26.89 -14.23
C LEU A 196 -19.98 26.59 -15.69
N ARG A 197 -20.58 25.44 -15.99
CA ARG A 197 -20.84 24.94 -17.34
C ARG A 197 -19.54 24.85 -18.19
N TRP A 198 -18.45 24.47 -17.55
CA TRP A 198 -17.15 24.28 -18.19
C TRP A 198 -16.90 22.81 -18.50
N ASN A 199 -16.27 22.54 -19.64
CA ASN A 199 -15.67 21.24 -19.89
C ASN A 199 -14.24 21.20 -19.36
N ALA A 200 -13.64 20.01 -19.27
CA ALA A 200 -12.29 19.83 -18.74
C ALA A 200 -11.21 20.61 -19.52
N GLY A 201 -11.40 20.85 -20.82
CA GLY A 201 -10.50 21.62 -21.67
C GLY A 201 -10.47 23.12 -21.34
N GLU A 202 -11.52 23.64 -20.72
CA GLU A 202 -11.58 25.05 -20.31
C GLU A 202 -10.49 25.41 -19.30
N LEU A 203 -10.09 24.46 -18.46
CA LEU A 203 -8.98 24.68 -17.51
C LEU A 203 -7.66 25.02 -18.23
N GLY A 204 -7.43 24.50 -19.42
CA GLY A 204 -6.26 24.85 -20.22
C GLY A 204 -6.37 26.18 -20.96
N ARG A 205 -7.56 26.45 -21.50
CA ARG A 205 -7.82 27.62 -22.35
C ARG A 205 -7.90 28.93 -21.59
N ARG A 206 -8.42 28.90 -20.36
CA ARG A 206 -8.62 30.09 -19.55
C ARG A 206 -7.34 30.60 -18.91
N ARG A 207 -7.29 31.90 -18.64
CA ARG A 207 -6.13 32.56 -18.03
C ARG A 207 -5.74 31.89 -16.70
N LYS A 208 -4.45 31.83 -16.41
CA LYS A 208 -3.90 31.29 -15.14
C LYS A 208 -4.39 32.05 -13.90
N SER A 209 -4.94 33.24 -14.07
CA SER A 209 -5.51 34.10 -13.00
C SER A 209 -7.02 34.26 -13.11
N ASP A 210 -7.71 33.39 -13.83
CA ASP A 210 -9.16 33.41 -13.93
C ASP A 210 -9.79 33.32 -12.54
N PRO A 211 -10.73 34.24 -12.18
CA PRO A 211 -11.33 34.28 -10.85
C PRO A 211 -12.01 32.96 -10.45
N ALA A 212 -12.66 32.28 -11.40
CA ALA A 212 -13.30 31.00 -11.13
C ALA A 212 -12.28 29.89 -10.84
N LYS A 213 -11.13 29.89 -11.54
CA LYS A 213 -10.02 28.97 -11.21
C LYS A 213 -9.44 29.23 -9.82
N LEU A 214 -9.34 30.50 -9.42
CA LEU A 214 -8.89 30.88 -8.08
C LEU A 214 -9.90 30.46 -7.01
N ALA A 215 -11.21 30.60 -7.26
CA ALA A 215 -12.25 30.10 -6.39
C ALA A 215 -12.18 28.59 -6.19
N ILE A 216 -12.03 27.82 -7.28
CA ILE A 216 -11.81 26.37 -7.21
C ILE A 216 -10.55 26.05 -6.39
N ALA A 217 -9.44 26.73 -6.64
CA ALA A 217 -8.20 26.53 -5.89
C ALA A 217 -8.34 26.85 -4.40
N ALA A 218 -9.08 27.89 -4.04
CA ALA A 218 -9.37 28.27 -2.67
C ALA A 218 -10.24 27.20 -1.97
N ARG A 219 -11.28 26.68 -2.66
CA ARG A 219 -12.12 25.58 -2.17
C ARG A 219 -11.30 24.32 -1.93
N LEU A 220 -10.45 23.92 -2.89
CA LEU A 220 -9.57 22.75 -2.76
C LEU A 220 -8.61 22.88 -1.56
N ARG A 221 -8.05 24.06 -1.34
CA ARG A 221 -7.19 24.31 -0.16
C ARG A 221 -7.92 24.22 1.17
N ARG A 222 -9.16 24.61 1.22
CA ARG A 222 -9.99 24.56 2.43
C ARG A 222 -10.48 23.16 2.72
N GLU A 223 -10.85 22.40 1.69
CA GLU A 223 -11.56 21.14 1.83
C GLU A 223 -10.69 19.89 1.63
N THR A 224 -9.41 20.05 1.23
CA THR A 224 -8.47 18.95 1.03
C THR A 224 -7.11 19.25 1.65
N THR A 225 -6.31 18.19 1.86
CA THR A 225 -4.93 18.31 2.34
C THR A 225 -3.90 18.37 1.20
N LEU A 226 -4.35 18.66 -0.02
CA LEU A 226 -3.47 18.68 -1.19
C LEU A 226 -2.53 19.88 -1.19
N SER A 227 -1.32 19.62 -1.71
CA SER A 227 -0.29 20.65 -1.82
C SER A 227 -0.59 21.67 -2.93
N LEU A 228 -0.12 22.90 -2.75
CA LEU A 228 -0.22 23.92 -3.81
C LEU A 228 0.38 23.53 -5.16
N PRO A 229 1.52 22.83 -5.23
CA PRO A 229 2.03 22.30 -6.49
C PRO A 229 1.03 21.41 -7.21
N TRP A 230 0.36 20.50 -6.50
CA TRP A 230 -0.66 19.64 -7.10
C TRP A 230 -1.86 20.46 -7.63
N ILE A 231 -2.39 21.37 -6.80
CA ILE A 231 -3.53 22.22 -7.18
C ILE A 231 -3.18 23.09 -8.40
N ALA A 232 -1.98 23.67 -8.41
CA ALA A 232 -1.52 24.51 -9.53
C ALA A 232 -1.41 23.73 -10.84
N ALA A 233 -0.84 22.54 -10.78
CA ALA A 233 -0.71 21.64 -11.93
C ALA A 233 -2.09 21.19 -12.44
N ARG A 234 -2.96 20.68 -11.54
CA ARG A 234 -4.27 20.14 -11.90
C ARG A 234 -5.21 21.17 -12.51
N LEU A 235 -5.21 22.41 -12.00
CA LEU A 235 -6.01 23.52 -12.51
C LEU A 235 -5.33 24.29 -13.65
N GLN A 236 -4.12 23.89 -14.03
CA GLN A 236 -3.30 24.63 -15.02
C GLN A 236 -3.22 26.14 -14.69
N ALA A 237 -2.99 26.44 -13.38
CA ALA A 237 -2.96 27.80 -12.87
C ALA A 237 -1.56 28.45 -12.82
N GLY A 238 -0.58 27.81 -13.47
CA GLY A 238 0.83 28.22 -13.50
C GLY A 238 1.66 27.62 -12.38
N THR A 239 2.69 28.31 -11.93
CA THR A 239 3.53 27.81 -10.83
C THR A 239 2.82 27.93 -9.49
N TRP A 240 3.15 27.06 -8.56
CA TRP A 240 2.58 27.09 -7.20
C TRP A 240 2.88 28.41 -6.46
N LYS A 241 4.06 29.03 -6.70
CA LYS A 241 4.43 30.35 -6.14
C LYS A 241 3.49 31.43 -6.65
N SER A 242 3.25 31.45 -7.95
CA SER A 242 2.31 32.40 -8.60
C SER A 242 0.87 32.17 -8.11
N LEU A 243 0.42 30.92 -8.00
CA LEU A 243 -0.90 30.59 -7.48
C LEU A 243 -1.06 31.06 -6.04
N ASN A 244 -0.06 30.81 -5.17
CA ASN A 244 -0.10 31.24 -3.78
C ASN A 244 -0.26 32.75 -3.63
N ALA A 245 0.52 33.54 -4.37
CA ALA A 245 0.42 35.01 -4.36
C ALA A 245 -0.95 35.52 -4.85
N LYS A 246 -1.53 34.84 -5.86
CA LYS A 246 -2.86 35.18 -6.39
C LYS A 246 -3.97 34.82 -5.41
N LEU A 247 -3.89 33.66 -4.76
CA LEU A 247 -4.84 33.24 -3.73
C LEU A 247 -4.84 34.18 -2.54
N HIS A 248 -3.67 34.66 -2.11
CA HIS A 248 -3.56 35.62 -1.04
C HIS A 248 -4.30 36.92 -1.38
N ARG A 249 -4.05 37.48 -2.57
CA ARG A 249 -4.74 38.71 -3.06
C ARG A 249 -6.24 38.50 -3.22
N TRP A 250 -6.64 37.37 -3.76
CA TRP A 250 -8.04 37.00 -3.99
C TRP A 250 -8.81 36.90 -2.65
N ARG A 251 -8.22 36.28 -1.62
CA ARG A 251 -8.82 36.22 -0.27
C ARG A 251 -9.01 37.60 0.32
N LYS A 252 -7.96 38.43 0.30
CA LYS A 252 -8.02 39.78 0.82
C LYS A 252 -9.11 40.65 0.15
N ALA A 253 -9.30 40.45 -1.17
CA ALA A 253 -10.35 41.16 -1.91
C ALA A 253 -11.77 40.66 -1.52
N ASN A 254 -11.96 39.36 -1.28
CA ASN A 254 -13.27 38.81 -0.93
C ASN A 254 -13.63 38.98 0.55
N GLU A 255 -12.66 38.99 1.47
CA GLU A 255 -12.89 39.33 2.89
C GLU A 255 -13.32 40.77 3.10
N SER A 256 -13.00 41.67 2.14
CA SER A 256 -13.44 43.08 2.16
C SER A 256 -14.86 43.27 1.60
N LEU A 257 -15.43 42.24 0.95
CA LEU A 257 -16.80 42.27 0.40
C LEU A 257 -17.86 41.64 1.37
N GLU A 258 -17.39 40.89 2.38
CA GLU A 258 -18.25 40.25 3.39
C GLU A 258 -18.36 41.10 4.70
N LYS A 259 -17.71 42.28 4.74
CA LYS A 259 -17.87 43.30 5.79
C LYS A 259 -18.69 44.46 5.28
#